data_b8d1cfeace3f6d522682b2b8faa27c8d
#
_entry.id   b8d1cfeace3f6d522682b2b8faa27c8d
#
_cell.length_a   1.000
_cell.length_b   1.000
_cell.length_c   1.000
_cell.angle_alpha   90.00
_cell.angle_beta   90.00
_cell.angle_gamma   90.00
#
_symmetry.space_group_name_H-M   'P 1'
#
loop_
_entity.id
_entity.type
_entity.pdbx_description
1 polymer ?
#
loop_
_entity_poly.entity_id
_entity_poly.type
_entity_poly.pdbx_seq_one_letter_code
_entity_poly.pdbx_strand_id
1 'polypeptide(L)'
;MRTKDEKETIILFNEAEDTATVYTHNTRLKNKLYQMRQEYPDYCTFLSENGDGGVTYRIDKSMVSVRKPYDEQRREKDRLRALADNRILNTRKDV
;
A
#
# COMPACT_ATOMS: atom_id res chain seq x y z
N MET A 1 -12.29 1.57 23.75
CA MET A 1 -11.55 2.04 22.55
C MET A 1 -10.06 1.79 22.72
N ARG A 2 -9.42 1.29 21.68
CA ARG A 2 -7.98 1.02 21.76
C ARG A 2 -7.18 2.29 21.55
N THR A 3 -6.05 2.37 22.22
CA THR A 3 -5.11 3.47 22.01
C THR A 3 -4.40 3.27 20.68
N LYS A 4 -3.67 4.29 20.26
CA LYS A 4 -2.91 4.20 19.01
C LYS A 4 -1.88 3.06 19.05
N ASP A 5 -1.29 2.84 20.22
CA ASP A 5 -0.30 1.79 20.38
C ASP A 5 -0.91 0.40 20.26
N GLU A 6 -2.19 0.27 20.60
CA GLU A 6 -2.88 -1.00 20.53
C GLU A 6 -3.49 -1.27 19.17
N LYS A 7 -3.55 -0.24 18.31
CA LYS A 7 -4.07 -0.38 16.96
C LYS A 7 -2.94 -0.73 16.04
N GLU A 8 -2.68 -2.01 15.89
CA GLU A 8 -1.54 -2.47 15.12
C GLU A 8 -1.96 -3.21 13.87
N THR A 9 -1.02 -3.36 12.97
CA THR A 9 -1.20 -4.09 11.73
C THR A 9 -0.18 -5.23 11.70
N ILE A 10 -0.65 -6.43 11.40
CA ILE A 10 0.21 -7.60 11.35
C ILE A 10 0.02 -8.29 10.01
N ILE A 11 1.12 -8.55 9.33
CA ILE A 11 1.11 -9.27 8.06
C ILE A 11 1.90 -10.55 8.25
N LEU A 12 1.25 -11.69 7.99
CA LEU A 12 1.85 -12.99 8.18
C LEU A 12 1.85 -13.78 6.88
N PHE A 13 3.00 -14.36 6.55
CA PHE A 13 3.07 -15.29 5.43
C PHE A 13 4.26 -16.22 5.65
N ASN A 14 4.29 -17.33 4.91
CA ASN A 14 5.40 -18.26 4.96
C ASN A 14 5.77 -18.67 3.54
N GLU A 15 6.80 -19.48 3.42
CA GLU A 15 7.32 -19.87 2.11
C GLU A 15 6.48 -20.95 1.42
N ALA A 16 5.64 -21.63 2.19
CA ALA A 16 4.86 -22.75 1.65
C ALA A 16 3.57 -22.32 0.95
N GLU A 17 3.07 -21.15 1.29
CA GLU A 17 1.77 -20.69 0.78
C GLU A 17 1.92 -19.51 -0.14
N ASP A 18 0.96 -19.36 -1.06
CA ASP A 18 0.94 -18.25 -2.01
C ASP A 18 0.15 -17.06 -1.50
N THR A 19 -0.38 -17.17 -0.30
CA THR A 19 -1.20 -16.11 0.29
C THR A 19 -0.58 -15.59 1.57
N ALA A 20 -1.02 -14.38 1.95
CA ALA A 20 -0.62 -13.73 3.18
C ALA A 20 -1.87 -13.33 3.93
N THR A 21 -1.76 -13.25 5.27
CA THR A 21 -2.86 -12.82 6.10
C THR A 21 -2.54 -11.43 6.66
N VAL A 22 -3.48 -10.50 6.51
CA VAL A 22 -3.33 -9.14 7.00
C VAL A 22 -4.37 -8.89 8.08
N TYR A 23 -3.90 -8.54 9.26
CA TYR A 23 -4.76 -8.12 10.37
C TYR A 23 -4.48 -6.65 10.63
N THR A 24 -5.52 -5.83 10.70
CA THR A 24 -5.29 -4.40 10.88
C THR A 24 -6.47 -3.70 11.54
N HIS A 25 -6.12 -2.67 12.32
CA HIS A 25 -7.09 -1.71 12.86
C HIS A 25 -7.02 -0.40 12.09
N ASN A 26 -6.09 -0.26 11.15
CA ASN A 26 -5.87 1.00 10.44
C ASN A 26 -7.02 1.27 9.50
N THR A 27 -7.68 2.41 9.67
CA THR A 27 -8.87 2.75 8.88
C THR A 27 -8.56 2.85 7.39
N ARG A 28 -7.46 3.49 7.06
CA ARG A 28 -7.06 3.64 5.66
C ARG A 28 -6.81 2.29 5.01
N LEU A 29 -6.11 1.42 5.71
CA LEU A 29 -5.83 0.09 5.16
C LEU A 29 -7.08 -0.76 5.09
N LYS A 30 -7.97 -0.65 6.07
CA LYS A 30 -9.24 -1.37 6.04
C LYS A 30 -10.06 -0.98 4.81
N ASN A 31 -10.11 0.31 4.53
CA ASN A 31 -10.85 0.80 3.36
C ASN A 31 -10.22 0.30 2.07
N LYS A 32 -8.90 0.27 2.02
CA LYS A 32 -8.19 -0.20 0.84
C LYS A 32 -8.41 -1.69 0.62
N LEU A 33 -8.36 -2.47 1.69
CA LEU A 33 -8.61 -3.91 1.60
C LEU A 33 -10.04 -4.20 1.17
N TYR A 34 -10.99 -3.44 1.70
CA TYR A 34 -12.38 -3.59 1.30
C TYR A 34 -12.54 -3.32 -0.20
N GLN A 35 -11.92 -2.27 -0.68
CA GLN A 35 -11.96 -1.91 -2.09
C GLN A 35 -11.33 -2.99 -2.96
N MET A 36 -10.17 -3.51 -2.53
CA MET A 36 -9.50 -4.58 -3.25
C MET A 36 -10.35 -5.83 -3.31
N ARG A 37 -11.06 -6.12 -2.22
CA ARG A 37 -11.96 -7.26 -2.18
C ARG A 37 -13.06 -7.12 -3.22
N GLN A 38 -13.58 -5.90 -3.39
CA GLN A 38 -14.64 -5.66 -4.37
C GLN A 38 -14.14 -5.77 -5.79
N GLU A 39 -12.96 -5.23 -6.06
CA GLU A 39 -12.42 -5.17 -7.41
C GLU A 39 -11.64 -6.42 -7.82
N TYR A 40 -10.99 -7.05 -6.86
CA TYR A 40 -10.14 -8.21 -7.13
C TYR A 40 -10.43 -9.33 -6.14
N PRO A 41 -11.63 -9.91 -6.19
CA PRO A 41 -12.01 -10.92 -5.18
C PRO A 41 -11.15 -12.18 -5.21
N ASP A 42 -10.48 -12.46 -6.32
CA ASP A 42 -9.59 -13.60 -6.40
C ASP A 42 -8.28 -13.38 -5.64
N TYR A 43 -7.96 -12.12 -5.37
CA TYR A 43 -6.70 -11.77 -4.71
C TYR A 43 -6.88 -11.28 -3.29
N CYS A 44 -8.10 -11.03 -2.86
CA CYS A 44 -8.35 -10.44 -1.55
C CYS A 44 -9.65 -10.98 -0.98
N THR A 45 -9.56 -11.70 0.12
CA THR A 45 -10.71 -12.36 0.74
C THR A 45 -10.84 -11.92 2.19
N PHE A 46 -12.04 -11.51 2.57
CA PHE A 46 -12.33 -11.17 3.96
C PHE A 46 -12.43 -12.45 4.79
N LEU A 47 -11.73 -12.49 5.90
CA LEU A 47 -11.74 -13.66 6.78
C LEU A 47 -12.54 -13.43 8.04
N SER A 48 -12.29 -12.35 8.76
CA SER A 48 -12.96 -12.14 10.02
C SER A 48 -12.83 -10.70 10.50
N GLU A 49 -13.64 -10.38 11.48
CA GLU A 49 -13.63 -9.07 12.12
C GLU A 49 -13.77 -9.31 13.62
N ASN A 50 -12.95 -8.63 14.43
CA ASN A 50 -13.13 -8.73 15.86
C ASN A 50 -14.00 -7.56 16.34
N GLY A 51 -14.41 -7.61 17.62
CA GLY A 51 -15.32 -6.61 18.15
C GLY A 51 -14.72 -5.24 18.35
N ASP A 52 -13.39 -5.11 18.19
CA ASP A 52 -12.67 -3.86 18.45
C ASP A 52 -12.38 -3.07 17.19
N GLY A 53 -12.90 -3.51 16.06
CA GLY A 53 -12.64 -2.81 14.80
C GLY A 53 -11.48 -3.34 14.01
N GLY A 54 -10.85 -4.41 14.47
CA GLY A 54 -9.79 -5.07 13.71
C GLY A 54 -10.40 -6.02 12.69
N VAL A 55 -9.79 -6.07 11.51
CA VAL A 55 -10.24 -6.97 10.45
C VAL A 55 -9.09 -7.82 9.96
N THR A 56 -9.41 -9.00 9.48
CA THR A 56 -8.44 -9.94 8.93
C THR A 56 -8.83 -10.28 7.50
N TYR A 57 -7.87 -10.14 6.61
CA TYR A 57 -8.05 -10.48 5.20
C TYR A 57 -6.95 -11.43 4.77
N ARG A 58 -7.28 -12.26 3.78
CA ARG A 58 -6.28 -13.05 3.09
C ARG A 58 -6.05 -12.44 1.73
N ILE A 59 -4.79 -12.18 1.41
CA ILE A 59 -4.44 -11.55 0.14
C ILE A 59 -3.41 -12.41 -0.58
N ASP A 60 -3.29 -12.16 -1.88
CA ASP A 60 -2.25 -12.83 -2.65
C ASP A 60 -0.90 -12.35 -2.14
N LYS A 61 0.04 -13.27 -1.99
CA LYS A 61 1.35 -12.96 -1.43
C LYS A 61 2.10 -11.91 -2.24
N SER A 62 1.86 -11.86 -3.53
CA SER A 62 2.49 -10.88 -4.41
C SER A 62 2.08 -9.45 -4.09
N MET A 63 1.01 -9.26 -3.34
CA MET A 63 0.56 -7.93 -2.95
C MET A 63 1.34 -7.38 -1.76
N VAL A 64 2.14 -8.21 -1.10
CA VAL A 64 2.99 -7.76 -0.01
C VAL A 64 4.33 -7.34 -0.58
N SER A 65 4.71 -6.09 -0.32
CA SER A 65 5.97 -5.59 -0.84
C SER A 65 6.61 -4.63 0.15
N VAL A 66 7.93 -4.58 0.09
CA VAL A 66 8.72 -3.65 0.89
C VAL A 66 9.45 -2.76 -0.09
N ARG A 67 9.25 -1.47 0.04
CA ARG A 67 9.84 -0.50 -0.86
C ARG A 67 10.88 0.32 -0.18
N LYS A 68 11.84 0.76 -0.95
CA LYS A 68 12.80 1.74 -0.45
C LYS A 68 12.08 3.04 -0.14
N PRO A 69 12.48 3.73 0.92
CA PRO A 69 11.91 5.05 1.17
C PRO A 69 12.21 5.97 -0.01
N TYR A 70 11.29 6.86 -0.27
CA TYR A 70 11.47 7.87 -1.31
C TYR A 70 12.24 9.01 -0.69
N ASP A 71 13.56 9.05 -0.90
CA ASP A 71 14.40 10.00 -0.20
C ASP A 71 14.38 11.38 -0.84
N GLU A 72 15.00 12.32 -0.14
CA GLU A 72 15.03 13.73 -0.52
C GLU A 72 15.67 13.94 -1.88
N GLN A 73 16.79 13.30 -2.09
CA GLN A 73 17.53 13.47 -3.35
C GLN A 73 16.72 12.96 -4.53
N ARG A 74 16.04 11.87 -4.36
CA ARG A 74 15.24 11.30 -5.42
C ARG A 74 14.08 12.21 -5.77
N ARG A 75 13.43 12.79 -4.77
CA ARG A 75 12.36 13.74 -5.00
C ARG A 75 12.85 14.95 -5.75
N GLU A 76 13.99 15.43 -5.35
CA GLU A 76 14.61 16.59 -5.98
C GLU A 76 14.88 16.32 -7.45
N LYS A 77 15.46 15.17 -7.75
CA LYS A 77 15.73 14.76 -9.11
C LYS A 77 14.48 14.71 -9.96
N ASP A 78 13.43 14.09 -9.42
CA ASP A 78 12.19 13.95 -10.18
C ASP A 78 11.56 15.29 -10.45
N ARG A 79 11.61 16.19 -9.48
CA ARG A 79 11.08 17.54 -9.66
C ARG A 79 11.82 18.30 -10.71
N LEU A 80 13.15 18.21 -10.69
CA LEU A 80 13.97 18.91 -11.68
C LEU A 80 13.74 18.35 -13.07
N ARG A 81 13.55 17.06 -13.18
CA ARG A 81 13.26 16.45 -14.46
C ARG A 81 11.94 16.95 -15.03
N ALA A 82 10.93 17.06 -14.20
CA ALA A 82 9.64 17.58 -14.64
C ALA A 82 9.73 19.01 -15.11
N LEU A 83 10.51 19.82 -14.40
CA LEU A 83 10.72 21.21 -14.80
C LEU A 83 11.47 21.31 -16.12
N ALA A 84 12.45 20.45 -16.31
CA ALA A 84 13.22 20.43 -17.55
C ALA A 84 12.34 20.04 -18.73
N ASP A 85 11.49 19.06 -18.52
CA ASP A 85 10.56 18.63 -19.57
C ASP A 85 9.61 19.74 -19.96
N ASN A 86 9.09 20.46 -18.97
CA ASN A 86 8.21 21.59 -19.24
C ASN A 86 8.92 22.68 -20.00
N ARG A 87 10.17 22.93 -19.65
CA ARG A 87 10.95 23.95 -20.32
C ARG A 87 11.21 23.60 -21.78
N ILE A 88 11.49 22.33 -22.03
CA ILE A 88 11.70 21.86 -23.39
C ILE A 88 10.44 22.04 -24.22
N LEU A 89 9.32 21.73 -23.65
CA LEU A 89 8.03 21.89 -24.34
C LEU A 89 7.76 23.35 -24.65
N ASN A 90 8.17 24.24 -23.76
CA ASN A 90 7.92 25.65 -23.95
C ASN A 90 8.87 26.31 -24.91
N THR A 91 10.13 25.98 -24.83
CA THR A 91 11.15 26.59 -25.67
C THR A 91 11.45 25.81 -26.90
N ARG A 92 11.33 24.61 -26.80
CA ARG A 92 11.55 23.70 -27.63
C ARG A 92 12.61 23.68 -28.34
N LYS A 93 13.25 23.70 -28.38
CA LYS A 93 14.20 23.64 -28.83
C LYS A 93 15.21 23.37 -28.49
N ASP A 94 15.53 23.58 -28.14
CA ASP A 94 16.55 23.54 -27.72
C ASP A 94 16.85 22.52 -27.17
N VAL A 95 16.81 21.93 -27.21
CA VAL A 95 17.10 21.02 -26.57
C VAL A 95 17.87 20.40 -26.86
#